data_fa7fa6b53a987bf0fa37d4a7cd85634c
#
_entry.id   fa7fa6b53a987bf0fa37d4a7cd85634c
#
_cell.length_a   1.000
_cell.length_b   1.000
_cell.length_c   1.000
_cell.angle_alpha   90.00
_cell.angle_beta   90.00
_cell.angle_gamma   90.00
#
_symmetry.space_group_name_H-M   'P 1'
#
loop_
_entity.id
_entity.type
_entity.pdbx_description
1 polymer ?
#
loop_
_entity_poly.entity_id
_entity_poly.type
_entity_poly.pdbx_seq_one_letter_code
_entity_poly.pdbx_strand_id
1 'polypeptide(L)'
;TKGCLIANFATVPEDSTAMVIQPGSSTPDWVVPQDSEVFAESFATALAALHAVPISAAVDAGMLIRTPTQARQKVADDVDRVRREFVVNDKRLHRWQRWLDDDSSWPDFSVVVHGDLYVGHVLIDNTERVSGMIDWSEARVDDPAIDMAAHLMVFGEEGLAKLLLTYEAAGGRVWPRLAHHIAERLAFGAVTYALFALDSGNEEYLAAAKAQLAAAE
;
A
#
# COMPACT_ATOMS: atom_id res chain seq x y z
N THR A 1 -15.57 23.03 -6.39
CA THR A 1 -14.12 23.16 -6.21
C THR A 1 -13.80 22.55 -4.85
N LYS A 2 -13.48 21.26 -4.79
CA LYS A 2 -13.03 20.58 -3.57
C LYS A 2 -11.60 21.07 -3.30
N GLY A 3 -11.42 21.90 -2.30
CA GLY A 3 -10.12 22.36 -1.87
C GLY A 3 -9.32 21.17 -1.35
N CYS A 4 -8.24 20.87 -2.05
CA CYS A 4 -7.38 19.75 -1.74
C CYS A 4 -6.56 20.08 -0.48
N LEU A 5 -6.85 19.43 0.64
CA LEU A 5 -6.08 19.54 1.89
C LEU A 5 -4.65 18.96 1.73
N ILE A 6 -4.41 18.24 0.64
CA ILE A 6 -3.14 17.60 0.27
C ILE A 6 -2.24 18.56 -0.54
N ALA A 7 -2.70 19.78 -0.81
CA ALA A 7 -2.01 20.75 -1.67
C ALA A 7 -0.60 21.18 -1.18
N ASN A 8 -0.21 20.88 0.05
CA ASN A 8 1.15 21.17 0.51
C ASN A 8 2.19 20.08 0.14
N PHE A 9 1.75 18.94 -0.41
CA PHE A 9 2.63 17.94 -1.03
C PHE A 9 2.71 18.07 -2.55
N ALA A 10 1.98 19.02 -3.14
CA ALA A 10 1.68 19.08 -4.58
C ALA A 10 2.49 20.10 -5.39
N THR A 11 3.48 20.76 -4.82
CA THR A 11 4.49 21.43 -5.63
C THR A 11 5.63 20.46 -5.87
N VAL A 12 5.56 19.71 -6.98
CA VAL A 12 6.70 18.93 -7.47
C VAL A 12 7.82 19.94 -7.73
N PRO A 13 8.95 19.89 -7.00
CA PRO A 13 10.09 20.73 -7.30
C PRO A 13 10.52 20.53 -8.76
N GLU A 14 10.98 21.59 -9.45
CA GLU A 14 11.38 21.52 -10.87
C GLU A 14 12.50 20.51 -11.14
N ASP A 15 13.25 20.11 -10.11
CA ASP A 15 14.34 19.12 -10.12
C ASP A 15 13.91 17.71 -9.66
N SER A 16 12.63 17.49 -9.37
CA SER A 16 12.12 16.18 -9.01
C SER A 16 12.00 15.29 -10.24
N THR A 17 12.66 14.15 -10.19
CA THR A 17 12.50 13.09 -11.19
C THR A 17 11.45 12.11 -10.67
N ALA A 18 10.31 11.99 -11.37
CA ALA A 18 9.49 10.81 -11.21
C ALA A 18 10.36 9.59 -11.44
N MET A 19 10.12 8.50 -10.73
CA MET A 19 10.67 7.22 -11.15
C MET A 19 10.03 6.88 -12.50
N VAL A 20 10.64 7.36 -13.60
CA VAL A 20 9.99 7.50 -14.89
C VAL A 20 9.95 6.17 -15.59
N ILE A 21 8.75 5.77 -16.03
CA ILE A 21 8.60 4.85 -17.16
C ILE A 21 9.21 5.54 -18.38
N GLN A 22 10.35 5.06 -18.87
CA GLN A 22 10.91 5.52 -20.13
C GLN A 22 9.92 5.16 -21.26
N PRO A 23 9.45 6.13 -22.08
CA PRO A 23 8.59 5.82 -23.21
C PRO A 23 9.34 4.92 -24.19
N GLY A 24 8.84 3.70 -24.41
CA GLY A 24 9.38 2.77 -25.42
C GLY A 24 10.03 1.49 -24.86
N SER A 25 10.15 1.33 -23.55
CA SER A 25 10.55 0.05 -22.93
C SER A 25 9.32 -0.81 -22.66
N SER A 26 9.38 -2.11 -23.01
CA SER A 26 8.33 -3.09 -22.70
C SER A 26 8.32 -3.52 -21.21
N THR A 27 9.33 -3.10 -20.45
CA THR A 27 9.44 -3.24 -19.00
C THR A 27 9.76 -1.86 -18.42
N PRO A 28 9.06 -1.40 -17.38
CA PRO A 28 9.42 -0.16 -16.72
C PRO A 28 10.82 -0.31 -16.11
N ASP A 29 11.80 0.46 -16.60
CA ASP A 29 13.09 0.62 -15.92
C ASP A 29 12.86 1.51 -14.69
N TRP A 30 12.32 0.91 -13.62
CA TRP A 30 12.23 1.57 -12.33
C TRP A 30 13.64 1.70 -11.75
N VAL A 31 14.17 2.90 -11.71
CA VAL A 31 15.39 3.16 -10.93
C VAL A 31 14.96 3.23 -9.47
N VAL A 32 14.99 2.08 -8.81
CA VAL A 32 14.73 1.99 -7.37
C VAL A 32 16.08 2.17 -6.67
N PRO A 33 16.25 3.15 -5.78
CA PRO A 33 17.49 3.33 -5.02
C PRO A 33 17.57 2.29 -3.89
N GLN A 34 17.84 1.03 -4.26
CA GLN A 34 17.74 -0.13 -3.34
C GLN A 34 18.69 -0.04 -2.14
N ASP A 35 19.86 0.58 -2.32
CA ASP A 35 20.89 0.70 -1.27
C ASP A 35 20.97 2.12 -0.69
N SER A 36 20.00 2.99 -0.99
CA SER A 36 20.01 4.38 -0.54
C SER A 36 19.43 4.55 0.85
N GLU A 37 20.30 4.84 1.81
CA GLU A 37 19.85 5.22 3.16
C GLU A 37 19.05 6.52 3.14
N VAL A 38 19.40 7.46 2.25
CA VAL A 38 18.70 8.74 2.07
C VAL A 38 17.25 8.51 1.64
N PHE A 39 17.04 7.62 0.66
CA PHE A 39 15.70 7.23 0.24
C PHE A 39 14.93 6.57 1.39
N ALA A 40 15.51 5.54 2.00
CA ALA A 40 14.84 4.78 3.06
C ALA A 40 14.41 5.67 4.23
N GLU A 41 15.29 6.57 4.70
CA GLU A 41 15.02 7.49 5.79
C GLU A 41 13.94 8.52 5.42
N SER A 42 14.06 9.13 4.23
CA SER A 42 13.10 10.15 3.79
C SER A 42 11.74 9.55 3.48
N PHE A 43 11.67 8.33 2.93
CA PHE A 43 10.42 7.62 2.69
C PHE A 43 9.70 7.28 3.99
N ALA A 44 10.42 6.72 4.97
CA ALA A 44 9.86 6.42 6.28
C ALA A 44 9.32 7.67 6.99
N THR A 45 10.08 8.78 6.91
CA THR A 45 9.67 10.06 7.49
C THR A 45 8.43 10.63 6.80
N ALA A 46 8.37 10.59 5.48
CA ALA A 46 7.23 11.06 4.71
C ALA A 46 5.97 10.21 5.01
N LEU A 47 6.15 8.90 5.13
CA LEU A 47 5.06 7.97 5.49
C LEU A 47 4.55 8.21 6.91
N ALA A 48 5.44 8.42 7.88
CA ALA A 48 5.05 8.77 9.26
C ALA A 48 4.29 10.10 9.30
N ALA A 49 4.72 11.10 8.53
CA ALA A 49 4.04 12.38 8.42
C ALA A 49 2.62 12.24 7.80
N LEU A 50 2.47 11.41 6.76
CA LEU A 50 1.18 11.10 6.17
C LEU A 50 0.25 10.44 7.18
N HIS A 51 0.72 9.41 7.88
CA HIS A 51 -0.05 8.68 8.87
C HIS A 51 -0.35 9.48 10.14
N ALA A 52 0.37 10.59 10.37
CA ALA A 52 0.12 11.53 11.47
C ALA A 52 -0.94 12.60 11.13
N VAL A 53 -1.43 12.67 9.88
CA VAL A 53 -2.49 13.60 9.49
C VAL A 53 -3.73 13.35 10.36
N PRO A 54 -4.30 14.39 11.02
CA PRO A 54 -5.47 14.20 11.85
C PRO A 54 -6.67 13.67 11.06
N ILE A 55 -7.36 12.67 11.61
CA ILE A 55 -8.57 12.10 10.98
C ILE A 55 -9.65 13.18 10.77
N SER A 56 -9.73 14.18 11.64
CA SER A 56 -10.64 15.31 11.45
C SER A 56 -10.39 16.04 10.12
N ALA A 57 -9.14 16.20 9.72
CA ALA A 57 -8.80 16.81 8.43
C ALA A 57 -9.27 15.95 7.24
N ALA A 58 -9.16 14.62 7.36
CA ALA A 58 -9.69 13.69 6.36
C ALA A 58 -11.23 13.75 6.28
N VAL A 59 -11.91 13.87 7.42
CA VAL A 59 -13.37 14.06 7.49
C VAL A 59 -13.78 15.37 6.82
N ASP A 60 -13.11 16.46 7.13
CA ASP A 60 -13.39 17.78 6.55
C ASP A 60 -13.16 17.79 5.02
N ALA A 61 -12.20 16.98 4.55
CA ALA A 61 -11.93 16.79 3.13
C ALA A 61 -12.94 15.83 2.43
N GLY A 62 -13.85 15.21 3.18
CA GLY A 62 -14.83 14.26 2.65
C GLY A 62 -14.23 12.93 2.20
N MET A 63 -13.09 12.53 2.77
CA MET A 63 -12.45 11.26 2.49
C MET A 63 -13.28 10.08 3.04
N LEU A 64 -13.12 8.91 2.43
CA LEU A 64 -13.66 7.68 3.00
C LEU A 64 -12.97 7.37 4.34
N ILE A 65 -13.75 7.07 5.36
CA ILE A 65 -13.25 6.73 6.71
C ILE A 65 -13.60 5.28 7.01
N ARG A 66 -12.59 4.45 7.26
CA ARG A 66 -12.77 3.10 7.80
C ARG A 66 -12.17 3.02 9.19
N THR A 67 -12.96 2.55 10.14
CA THR A 67 -12.44 2.12 11.45
C THR A 67 -11.62 0.83 11.28
N PRO A 68 -10.77 0.43 12.26
CA PRO A 68 -10.04 -0.83 12.20
C PRO A 68 -10.94 -2.05 11.93
N THR A 69 -12.09 -2.11 12.59
CA THR A 69 -13.08 -3.18 12.36
C THR A 69 -13.62 -3.17 10.93
N GLN A 70 -13.89 -1.98 10.38
CA GLN A 70 -14.38 -1.86 9.00
C GLN A 70 -13.29 -2.19 7.97
N ALA A 71 -12.02 -1.86 8.25
CA ALA A 71 -10.89 -2.24 7.42
C ALA A 71 -10.73 -3.76 7.34
N ARG A 72 -10.81 -4.45 8.49
CA ARG A 72 -10.77 -5.92 8.58
C ARG A 72 -11.99 -6.56 7.90
N GLN A 73 -13.20 -6.01 8.12
CA GLN A 73 -14.41 -6.49 7.47
C GLN A 73 -14.34 -6.35 5.95
N LYS A 74 -13.79 -5.24 5.44
CA LYS A 74 -13.59 -5.06 3.99
C LYS A 74 -12.71 -6.15 3.39
N VAL A 75 -11.65 -6.57 4.08
CA VAL A 75 -10.80 -7.69 3.65
C VAL A 75 -11.59 -8.99 3.61
N ALA A 76 -12.41 -9.27 4.63
CA ALA A 76 -13.26 -10.45 4.65
C ALA A 76 -14.28 -10.46 3.51
N ASP A 77 -14.95 -9.33 3.26
CA ASP A 77 -15.93 -9.17 2.17
C ASP A 77 -15.26 -9.36 0.79
N ASP A 78 -14.01 -8.89 0.63
CA ASP A 78 -13.24 -9.03 -0.61
C ASP A 78 -12.85 -10.49 -0.86
N VAL A 79 -12.40 -11.22 0.17
CA VAL A 79 -12.14 -12.66 0.08
C VAL A 79 -13.43 -13.40 -0.33
N ASP A 80 -14.54 -13.07 0.30
CA ASP A 80 -15.82 -13.70 -0.01
C ASP A 80 -16.32 -13.39 -1.43
N ARG A 81 -16.07 -12.17 -1.94
CA ARG A 81 -16.38 -11.82 -3.33
C ARG A 81 -15.53 -12.63 -4.30
N VAL A 82 -14.22 -12.72 -4.07
CA VAL A 82 -13.31 -13.50 -4.90
C VAL A 82 -13.65 -14.99 -4.89
N ARG A 83 -14.00 -15.56 -3.74
CA ARG A 83 -14.41 -16.98 -3.62
C ARG A 83 -15.68 -17.32 -4.38
N ARG A 84 -16.56 -16.36 -4.61
CA ARG A 84 -17.78 -16.58 -5.43
C ARG A 84 -17.49 -16.62 -6.92
N GLU A 85 -16.45 -15.90 -7.37
CA GLU A 85 -16.18 -15.70 -8.79
C GLU A 85 -15.01 -16.57 -9.30
N PHE A 86 -14.11 -17.00 -8.40
CA PHE A 86 -12.92 -17.74 -8.75
C PHE A 86 -12.73 -19.01 -7.92
N VAL A 87 -12.06 -19.99 -8.52
CA VAL A 87 -11.50 -21.13 -7.78
C VAL A 87 -10.20 -20.66 -7.12
N VAL A 88 -10.15 -20.70 -5.82
CA VAL A 88 -8.99 -20.29 -5.02
C VAL A 88 -8.34 -21.52 -4.38
N ASN A 89 -7.02 -21.56 -4.40
CA ASN A 89 -6.26 -22.62 -3.74
C ASN A 89 -6.54 -22.66 -2.23
N ASP A 90 -6.78 -23.86 -1.68
CA ASP A 90 -7.15 -24.05 -0.28
C ASP A 90 -6.10 -23.51 0.70
N LYS A 91 -4.80 -23.58 0.38
CA LYS A 91 -3.74 -23.03 1.24
C LYS A 91 -3.87 -21.52 1.37
N ARG A 92 -4.19 -20.80 0.27
CA ARG A 92 -4.44 -19.36 0.28
C ARG A 92 -5.66 -19.01 1.13
N LEU A 93 -6.77 -19.75 0.94
CA LEU A 93 -7.98 -19.54 1.75
C LEU A 93 -7.70 -19.74 3.24
N HIS A 94 -7.00 -20.82 3.62
CA HIS A 94 -6.60 -21.05 5.00
C HIS A 94 -5.66 -19.99 5.54
N ARG A 95 -4.75 -19.46 4.72
CA ARG A 95 -3.85 -18.36 5.11
C ARG A 95 -4.64 -17.10 5.43
N TRP A 96 -5.52 -16.67 4.51
CA TRP A 96 -6.34 -15.48 4.70
C TRP A 96 -7.29 -15.63 5.90
N GLN A 97 -7.89 -16.82 6.09
CA GLN A 97 -8.75 -17.08 7.25
C GLN A 97 -7.98 -16.94 8.56
N ARG A 98 -6.79 -17.57 8.67
CA ARG A 98 -5.95 -17.44 9.88
C ARG A 98 -5.57 -15.99 10.15
N TRP A 99 -5.22 -15.23 9.11
CA TRP A 99 -4.92 -13.81 9.26
C TRP A 99 -6.15 -13.01 9.71
N LEU A 100 -7.30 -13.27 9.12
CA LEU A 100 -8.57 -12.63 9.52
C LEU A 100 -8.98 -12.99 10.96
N ASP A 101 -8.66 -14.19 11.44
CA ASP A 101 -9.03 -14.66 12.79
C ASP A 101 -8.04 -14.25 13.88
N ASP A 102 -6.84 -13.79 13.50
CA ASP A 102 -5.79 -13.39 14.45
C ASP A 102 -5.90 -11.90 14.84
N ASP A 103 -6.59 -11.63 15.96
CA ASP A 103 -6.78 -10.27 16.48
C ASP A 103 -5.46 -9.53 16.73
N SER A 104 -4.37 -10.24 17.03
CA SER A 104 -3.07 -9.63 17.31
C SER A 104 -2.39 -9.07 16.06
N SER A 105 -2.78 -9.53 14.88
CA SER A 105 -2.28 -9.06 13.59
C SER A 105 -2.81 -7.68 13.23
N TRP A 106 -4.01 -7.33 13.65
CA TRP A 106 -4.71 -6.12 13.21
C TRP A 106 -4.43 -4.92 14.12
N PRO A 107 -4.27 -3.69 13.52
CA PRO A 107 -4.16 -2.48 14.33
C PRO A 107 -5.48 -2.16 15.03
N ASP A 108 -5.38 -1.52 16.20
CA ASP A 108 -6.52 -0.92 16.93
C ASP A 108 -6.82 0.53 16.52
N PHE A 109 -6.17 1.00 15.46
CA PHE A 109 -6.28 2.37 14.93
C PHE A 109 -6.29 2.36 13.39
N SER A 110 -6.79 3.45 12.81
CA SER A 110 -6.68 3.76 11.40
C SER A 110 -5.95 5.08 11.22
N VAL A 111 -5.34 5.29 10.07
CA VAL A 111 -4.61 6.51 9.71
C VAL A 111 -5.03 6.98 8.32
N VAL A 112 -4.65 8.20 7.96
CA VAL A 112 -4.72 8.62 6.56
C VAL A 112 -3.68 7.85 5.76
N VAL A 113 -4.11 7.09 4.76
CA VAL A 113 -3.25 6.33 3.86
C VAL A 113 -3.31 6.89 2.45
N HIS A 114 -2.25 6.69 1.70
CA HIS A 114 -2.25 6.91 0.25
C HIS A 114 -3.20 5.92 -0.45
N GLY A 115 -3.15 4.68 -0.02
CA GLY A 115 -4.06 3.61 -0.44
C GLY A 115 -3.65 2.85 -1.69
N ASP A 116 -2.70 3.38 -2.47
CA ASP A 116 -2.07 2.75 -3.63
C ASP A 116 -0.59 3.15 -3.74
N LEU A 117 0.13 3.07 -2.61
CA LEU A 117 1.52 3.52 -2.53
C LEU A 117 2.47 2.41 -2.97
N TYR A 118 3.07 2.60 -4.16
CA TYR A 118 4.15 1.79 -4.67
C TYR A 118 5.24 2.69 -5.28
N VAL A 119 6.37 2.13 -5.67
CA VAL A 119 7.54 2.92 -6.16
C VAL A 119 7.21 3.90 -7.28
N GLY A 120 6.25 3.60 -8.15
CA GLY A 120 5.82 4.49 -9.24
C GLY A 120 5.07 5.73 -8.79
N HIS A 121 4.56 5.76 -7.57
CA HIS A 121 3.87 6.92 -6.98
C HIS A 121 4.76 7.74 -6.05
N VAL A 122 6.06 7.41 -5.94
CA VAL A 122 7.03 8.14 -5.12
C VAL A 122 7.97 8.94 -6.02
N LEU A 123 8.06 10.24 -5.78
CA LEU A 123 9.00 11.13 -6.45
C LEU A 123 10.25 11.28 -5.58
N ILE A 124 11.42 11.25 -6.23
CA ILE A 124 12.70 11.52 -5.58
C ILE A 124 13.42 12.68 -6.28
N ASP A 125 14.21 13.41 -5.51
CA ASP A 125 15.12 14.43 -6.06
C ASP A 125 16.45 13.81 -6.50
N ASN A 126 17.36 14.66 -6.98
CA ASN A 126 18.69 14.26 -7.46
C ASN A 126 19.64 13.76 -6.33
N THR A 127 19.21 13.83 -5.07
CA THR A 127 19.91 13.26 -3.90
C THR A 127 19.25 11.97 -3.41
N GLU A 128 18.32 11.41 -4.19
CA GLU A 128 17.50 10.23 -3.86
C GLU A 128 16.56 10.42 -2.67
N ARG A 129 16.35 11.66 -2.22
CA ARG A 129 15.38 11.97 -1.17
C ARG A 129 13.97 12.00 -1.74
N VAL A 130 13.00 11.46 -1.00
CA VAL A 130 11.60 11.60 -1.36
C VAL A 130 11.21 13.07 -1.38
N SER A 131 10.77 13.54 -2.55
CA SER A 131 10.33 14.91 -2.81
C SER A 131 8.82 15.05 -2.93
N GLY A 132 8.10 13.93 -3.12
CA GLY A 132 6.64 13.92 -3.20
C GLY A 132 6.04 12.55 -3.40
N MET A 133 4.72 12.50 -3.32
CA MET A 133 3.88 11.35 -3.67
C MET A 133 2.78 11.82 -4.61
N ILE A 134 2.44 11.01 -5.61
CA ILE A 134 1.45 11.32 -6.65
C ILE A 134 0.36 10.25 -6.69
N ASP A 135 -0.73 10.55 -7.40
CA ASP A 135 -1.89 9.66 -7.56
C ASP A 135 -2.62 9.32 -6.25
N TRP A 136 -3.22 10.32 -5.67
CA TRP A 136 -3.98 10.24 -4.42
C TRP A 136 -5.45 9.78 -4.60
N SER A 137 -5.78 9.16 -5.73
CA SER A 137 -7.15 8.75 -6.07
C SER A 137 -7.74 7.76 -5.05
N GLU A 138 -6.90 6.93 -4.44
CA GLU A 138 -7.27 5.91 -3.45
C GLU A 138 -7.08 6.35 -1.99
N ALA A 139 -6.74 7.63 -1.76
CA ALA A 139 -6.49 8.14 -0.42
C ALA A 139 -7.75 8.09 0.48
N ARG A 140 -7.57 7.60 1.69
CA ARG A 140 -8.64 7.40 2.68
C ARG A 140 -8.08 7.24 4.08
N VAL A 141 -8.97 7.12 5.07
CA VAL A 141 -8.57 6.63 6.40
C VAL A 141 -8.76 5.12 6.43
N ASP A 142 -7.68 4.38 6.68
CA ASP A 142 -7.66 2.91 6.63
C ASP A 142 -6.47 2.35 7.45
N ASP A 143 -6.14 1.10 7.24
CA ASP A 143 -5.03 0.35 7.80
C ASP A 143 -3.68 0.83 7.24
N PRO A 144 -2.73 1.26 8.10
CA PRO A 144 -1.42 1.78 7.65
C PRO A 144 -0.58 0.77 6.87
N ALA A 145 -0.77 -0.54 7.07
CA ALA A 145 0.01 -1.56 6.38
C ALA A 145 -0.21 -1.58 4.85
N ILE A 146 -1.31 -0.96 4.37
CA ILE A 146 -1.59 -0.82 2.93
C ILE A 146 -0.45 -0.10 2.21
N ASP A 147 0.06 0.98 2.80
CA ASP A 147 1.13 1.81 2.21
C ASP A 147 2.54 1.21 2.36
N MET A 148 2.68 0.12 3.13
CA MET A 148 3.96 -0.54 3.38
C MET A 148 4.15 -1.85 2.59
N ALA A 149 3.06 -2.42 2.07
CA ALA A 149 3.10 -3.74 1.43
C ALA A 149 3.99 -3.76 0.16
N ALA A 150 3.89 -2.72 -0.67
CA ALA A 150 4.72 -2.62 -1.86
C ALA A 150 6.21 -2.38 -1.53
N HIS A 151 6.52 -1.73 -0.40
CA HIS A 151 7.90 -1.59 0.06
C HIS A 151 8.52 -2.97 0.40
N LEU A 152 7.78 -3.82 1.11
CA LEU A 152 8.22 -5.20 1.36
C LEU A 152 8.48 -5.97 0.06
N MET A 153 7.62 -5.82 -0.94
CA MET A 153 7.79 -6.48 -2.24
C MET A 153 9.10 -6.08 -2.94
N VAL A 154 9.48 -4.81 -2.85
CA VAL A 154 10.64 -4.25 -3.56
C VAL A 154 11.94 -4.43 -2.78
N PHE A 155 11.92 -4.20 -1.46
CA PHE A 155 13.12 -4.14 -0.62
C PHE A 155 13.30 -5.36 0.31
N GLY A 156 12.35 -6.31 0.27
CA GLY A 156 12.39 -7.52 1.09
C GLY A 156 12.24 -7.26 2.60
N GLU A 157 12.46 -8.33 3.38
CA GLU A 157 12.29 -8.30 4.83
C GLU A 157 13.29 -7.37 5.53
N GLU A 158 14.54 -7.31 5.05
CA GLU A 158 15.57 -6.42 5.60
C GLU A 158 15.21 -4.95 5.36
N GLY A 159 14.78 -4.60 4.14
CA GLY A 159 14.32 -3.25 3.83
C GLY A 159 13.08 -2.86 4.64
N LEU A 160 12.13 -3.78 4.83
CA LEU A 160 10.99 -3.54 5.70
C LEU A 160 11.40 -3.30 7.15
N ALA A 161 12.34 -4.09 7.69
CA ALA A 161 12.82 -3.88 9.07
C ALA A 161 13.44 -2.50 9.26
N LYS A 162 14.26 -2.03 8.30
CA LYS A 162 14.84 -0.67 8.29
C LYS A 162 13.73 0.40 8.22
N LEU A 163 12.75 0.21 7.30
CA LEU A 163 11.60 1.11 7.19
C LEU A 163 10.88 1.26 8.53
N LEU A 164 10.54 0.15 9.19
CA LEU A 164 9.75 0.18 10.43
C LEU A 164 10.50 0.85 11.59
N LEU A 165 11.81 0.64 11.72
CA LEU A 165 12.64 1.32 12.72
C LEU A 165 12.63 2.84 12.52
N THR A 166 12.83 3.29 11.29
CA THR A 166 12.87 4.72 10.96
C THR A 166 11.46 5.35 11.05
N TYR A 167 10.45 4.62 10.61
CA TYR A 167 9.05 5.03 10.70
C TYR A 167 8.62 5.24 12.16
N GLU A 168 8.96 4.33 13.07
CA GLU A 168 8.70 4.47 14.50
C GLU A 168 9.47 5.65 15.09
N ALA A 169 10.76 5.79 14.77
CA ALA A 169 11.58 6.92 15.21
C ALA A 169 11.05 8.28 14.72
N ALA A 170 10.39 8.32 13.56
CA ALA A 170 9.72 9.49 13.01
C ALA A 170 8.31 9.74 13.60
N GLY A 171 7.87 8.92 14.57
CA GLY A 171 6.58 9.06 15.25
C GLY A 171 5.45 8.20 14.68
N GLY A 172 5.73 7.33 13.72
CA GLY A 172 4.78 6.36 13.20
C GLY A 172 4.38 5.32 14.26
N ARG A 173 3.13 4.90 14.26
CA ARG A 173 2.64 3.89 15.21
C ARG A 173 2.96 2.49 14.73
N VAL A 174 3.59 1.69 15.58
CA VAL A 174 3.91 0.28 15.33
C VAL A 174 3.24 -0.61 16.37
N TRP A 175 3.06 -1.90 16.05
CA TRP A 175 2.61 -2.93 16.99
C TRP A 175 3.38 -4.23 16.74
N PRO A 176 3.40 -5.19 17.69
CA PRO A 176 4.29 -6.35 17.61
C PRO A 176 4.14 -7.23 16.37
N ARG A 177 2.96 -7.21 15.74
CA ARG A 177 2.65 -8.03 14.55
C ARG A 177 2.66 -7.23 13.24
N LEU A 178 3.08 -5.96 13.24
CA LEU A 178 3.02 -5.09 12.06
C LEU A 178 3.74 -5.70 10.85
N ALA A 179 4.98 -6.18 11.00
CA ALA A 179 5.72 -6.78 9.89
C ALA A 179 5.01 -8.00 9.29
N HIS A 180 4.46 -8.86 10.15
CA HIS A 180 3.63 -9.99 9.70
C HIS A 180 2.36 -9.51 8.97
N HIS A 181 1.68 -8.51 9.52
CA HIS A 181 0.47 -7.95 8.92
C HIS A 181 0.75 -7.34 7.53
N ILE A 182 1.88 -6.65 7.36
CA ILE A 182 2.33 -6.14 6.06
C ILE A 182 2.57 -7.29 5.07
N ALA A 183 3.17 -8.39 5.51
CA ALA A 183 3.39 -9.57 4.67
C ALA A 183 2.06 -10.23 4.23
N GLU A 184 1.07 -10.27 5.13
CA GLU A 184 -0.28 -10.75 4.77
C GLU A 184 -0.99 -9.77 3.83
N ARG A 185 -0.82 -8.45 3.99
CA ARG A 185 -1.32 -7.44 3.04
C ARG A 185 -0.69 -7.62 1.66
N LEU A 186 0.61 -7.88 1.58
CA LEU A 186 1.28 -8.18 0.31
C LEU A 186 0.70 -9.44 -0.35
N ALA A 187 0.55 -10.54 0.42
CA ALA A 187 -0.04 -11.78 -0.09
C ALA A 187 -1.52 -11.60 -0.50
N PHE A 188 -2.24 -10.69 0.13
CA PHE A 188 -3.60 -10.30 -0.21
C PHE A 188 -3.68 -9.56 -1.57
N GLY A 189 -2.57 -9.11 -2.13
CA GLY A 189 -2.50 -8.49 -3.46
C GLY A 189 -3.14 -9.32 -4.57
N ALA A 190 -3.14 -10.66 -4.44
CA ALA A 190 -3.85 -11.55 -5.37
C ALA A 190 -5.37 -11.32 -5.36
N VAL A 191 -5.97 -11.03 -4.21
CA VAL A 191 -7.40 -10.68 -4.08
C VAL A 191 -7.67 -9.31 -4.68
N THR A 192 -6.83 -8.32 -4.37
CA THR A 192 -6.94 -6.97 -4.92
C THR A 192 -6.88 -6.99 -6.45
N TYR A 193 -5.93 -7.73 -7.02
CA TYR A 193 -5.82 -7.90 -8.47
C TYR A 193 -7.03 -8.60 -9.08
N ALA A 194 -7.55 -9.65 -8.43
CA ALA A 194 -8.73 -10.35 -8.90
C ALA A 194 -9.99 -9.46 -8.92
N LEU A 195 -10.15 -8.60 -7.90
CA LEU A 195 -11.24 -7.62 -7.86
C LEU A 195 -11.10 -6.58 -8.97
N PHE A 196 -9.89 -6.06 -9.19
CA PHE A 196 -9.60 -5.18 -10.32
C PHE A 196 -9.95 -5.84 -11.67
N ALA A 197 -9.57 -7.11 -11.85
CA ALA A 197 -9.88 -7.87 -13.05
C ALA A 197 -11.41 -8.01 -13.27
N LEU A 198 -12.16 -8.29 -12.21
CA LEU A 198 -13.63 -8.35 -12.25
C LEU A 198 -14.25 -7.00 -12.63
N ASP A 199 -13.80 -5.93 -12.00
CA ASP A 199 -14.37 -4.60 -12.20
C ASP A 199 -13.99 -4.02 -13.59
N SER A 200 -12.82 -4.40 -14.14
CA SER A 200 -12.41 -4.01 -15.50
C SER A 200 -13.12 -4.79 -16.60
N GLY A 201 -13.58 -6.01 -16.31
CA GLY A 201 -14.16 -6.92 -17.31
C GLY A 201 -13.18 -7.38 -18.41
N ASN A 202 -11.88 -7.13 -18.25
CA ASN A 202 -10.85 -7.51 -19.22
C ASN A 202 -10.53 -9.00 -19.12
N GLU A 203 -10.71 -9.73 -20.24
CA GLU A 203 -10.52 -11.18 -20.27
C GLU A 203 -9.09 -11.64 -19.95
N GLU A 204 -8.06 -10.86 -20.32
CA GLU A 204 -6.66 -11.17 -20.01
C GLU A 204 -6.39 -11.04 -18.51
N TYR A 205 -6.91 -9.98 -17.88
CA TYR A 205 -6.78 -9.79 -16.43
C TYR A 205 -7.55 -10.87 -15.66
N LEU A 206 -8.74 -11.24 -16.13
CA LEU A 206 -9.51 -12.34 -15.53
C LEU A 206 -8.78 -13.68 -15.63
N ALA A 207 -8.17 -13.98 -16.79
CA ALA A 207 -7.38 -15.18 -16.96
C ALA A 207 -6.14 -15.21 -16.06
N ALA A 208 -5.42 -14.09 -15.95
CA ALA A 208 -4.27 -13.95 -15.06
C ALA A 208 -4.65 -14.09 -13.57
N ALA A 209 -5.73 -13.44 -13.14
CA ALA A 209 -6.25 -13.56 -11.79
C ALA A 209 -6.63 -15.01 -11.44
N LYS A 210 -7.32 -15.70 -12.37
CA LYS A 210 -7.69 -17.10 -12.22
C LYS A 210 -6.46 -18.00 -12.05
N ALA A 211 -5.45 -17.80 -12.88
CA ALA A 211 -4.19 -18.56 -12.80
C ALA A 211 -3.47 -18.29 -11.47
N GLN A 212 -3.36 -17.04 -11.05
CA GLN A 212 -2.71 -16.64 -9.81
C GLN A 212 -3.41 -17.22 -8.56
N LEU A 213 -4.74 -17.17 -8.51
CA LEU A 213 -5.53 -17.65 -7.37
C LEU A 213 -5.52 -19.17 -7.24
N ALA A 214 -5.46 -19.90 -8.37
CA ALA A 214 -5.40 -21.35 -8.39
C ALA A 214 -4.00 -21.90 -8.06
N ALA A 215 -2.93 -21.11 -8.28
CA ALA A 215 -1.57 -21.53 -8.00
C ALA A 215 -1.33 -21.77 -6.50
N ALA A 216 -0.55 -22.81 -6.18
CA ALA A 216 -0.02 -22.97 -4.82
C ALA A 216 1.02 -21.87 -4.54
N GLU A 217 1.03 -21.35 -3.30
CA GLU A 217 2.10 -20.47 -2.81
C GLU A 217 3.38 -21.27 -2.55
#